data_491f9c2c5252040dd48663ae450cb5ed
#
_entry.id   491f9c2c5252040dd48663ae450cb5ed
#
_cell.length_a   1.000
_cell.length_b   1.000
_cell.length_c   1.000
_cell.angle_alpha   90.00
_cell.angle_beta   90.00
_cell.angle_gamma   90.00
#
_symmetry.space_group_name_H-M   'P 1'
#
loop_
_entity.id
_entity.type
_entity.pdbx_description
1 polymer ?
#
loop_
_entity_poly.entity_id
_entity_poly.type
_entity_poly.pdbx_seq_one_letter_code
_entity_poly.pdbx_strand_id
1 'polypeptide(L)'
;MPTIFGPKTMDSLLNIIEKYPDAIIYSSGLEKILQSREKTVSFNKNIVYIEKIEELQKMKRSETYLEIGTAVRINHIIDKGKNIIPEILLKAMRSITPPNFKNLLTLGGMICSKNERNSIYSVLSLLDAMLEVRSNVSSRWISISQLFNGNQMELLPGEIITKIKLYLGDHDINIYRKIDNDFLNGGPITFSALATLTKTNINFIKFIFSTSDTFVIRNKEIEADLAGQNIPINEKLTETIISRFSEYLDKKYDTLKNHRKHIIINTLKWFIKELDYHFY
;
A
#
# COMPACT_ATOMS: atom_id res chain seq x y z
N MET A 1 -2.65 24.68 -25.74
CA MET A 1 -1.71 24.62 -24.59
C MET A 1 -2.41 23.95 -23.42
N PRO A 2 -1.74 23.14 -22.62
CA PRO A 2 -2.32 22.60 -21.39
C PRO A 2 -2.72 23.71 -20.42
N THR A 3 -3.86 23.54 -19.76
CA THR A 3 -4.37 24.47 -18.78
C THR A 3 -4.14 23.90 -17.36
N ILE A 4 -3.78 24.77 -16.42
CA ILE A 4 -3.64 24.39 -15.00
C ILE A 4 -4.88 24.90 -14.25
N PHE A 5 -5.63 23.98 -13.66
CA PHE A 5 -6.78 24.25 -12.82
C PHE A 5 -6.39 24.10 -11.35
N GLY A 6 -6.88 25.03 -10.52
CA GLY A 6 -6.65 25.02 -9.07
C GLY A 6 -7.95 25.10 -8.28
N PRO A 7 -8.80 24.05 -8.31
CA PRO A 7 -10.05 24.04 -7.57
C PRO A 7 -9.80 24.18 -6.06
N LYS A 8 -10.72 24.84 -5.36
CA LYS A 8 -10.68 25.03 -3.90
C LYS A 8 -11.73 24.16 -3.18
N THR A 9 -12.70 23.62 -3.92
CA THR A 9 -13.79 22.78 -3.38
C THR A 9 -13.89 21.46 -4.14
N MET A 10 -14.50 20.45 -3.50
CA MET A 10 -14.75 19.16 -4.14
C MET A 10 -15.64 19.29 -5.37
N ASP A 11 -16.72 20.08 -5.30
CA ASP A 11 -17.64 20.25 -6.44
C ASP A 11 -16.92 20.86 -7.64
N SER A 12 -16.07 21.87 -7.41
CA SER A 12 -15.25 22.45 -8.48
C SER A 12 -14.28 21.44 -9.08
N LEU A 13 -13.65 20.58 -8.24
CA LEU A 13 -12.77 19.50 -8.70
C LEU A 13 -13.55 18.51 -9.58
N LEU A 14 -14.67 17.99 -9.10
CA LEU A 14 -15.46 16.97 -9.80
C LEU A 14 -15.97 17.47 -11.14
N ASN A 15 -16.46 18.72 -11.22
CA ASN A 15 -16.84 19.35 -12.48
C ASN A 15 -15.69 19.48 -13.48
N ILE A 16 -14.47 19.79 -12.99
CA ILE A 16 -13.29 19.89 -13.87
C ILE A 16 -12.89 18.51 -14.41
N ILE A 17 -12.82 17.49 -13.57
CA ILE A 17 -12.40 16.15 -14.03
C ILE A 17 -13.45 15.47 -14.91
N GLU A 18 -14.74 15.77 -14.73
CA GLU A 18 -15.80 15.34 -15.65
C GLU A 18 -15.62 15.97 -17.04
N LYS A 19 -15.35 17.27 -17.07
CA LYS A 19 -15.13 18.02 -18.34
C LYS A 19 -13.81 17.63 -19.02
N TYR A 20 -12.78 17.30 -18.23
CA TYR A 20 -11.44 16.97 -18.71
C TYR A 20 -10.96 15.65 -18.09
N PRO A 21 -11.54 14.50 -18.49
CA PRO A 21 -11.25 13.20 -17.86
C PRO A 21 -9.80 12.73 -18.03
N ASP A 22 -9.11 13.26 -19.04
CA ASP A 22 -7.68 12.99 -19.28
C ASP A 22 -6.72 13.90 -18.50
N ALA A 23 -7.24 14.83 -17.71
CA ALA A 23 -6.40 15.73 -16.93
C ALA A 23 -5.56 14.97 -15.89
N ILE A 24 -4.34 15.42 -15.71
CA ILE A 24 -3.44 14.85 -14.70
C ILE A 24 -3.83 15.44 -13.33
N ILE A 25 -4.22 14.57 -12.41
CA ILE A 25 -4.39 14.95 -11.01
C ILE A 25 -3.01 15.18 -10.39
N TYR A 26 -2.79 16.36 -9.90
CA TYR A 26 -1.49 16.81 -9.42
C TYR A 26 -1.59 17.32 -7.98
N SER A 27 -0.87 16.68 -7.09
CA SER A 27 -0.71 17.16 -5.71
C SER A 27 0.69 17.79 -5.55
N SER A 28 1.69 17.01 -5.19
CA SER A 28 3.06 17.50 -5.04
C SER A 28 3.93 17.37 -6.30
N GLY A 29 3.50 16.55 -7.25
CA GLY A 29 4.19 16.34 -8.54
C GLY A 29 5.53 15.62 -8.47
N LEU A 30 5.87 15.03 -7.34
CA LEU A 30 7.19 14.42 -7.14
C LEU A 30 7.48 13.32 -8.16
N GLU A 31 6.50 12.49 -8.52
CA GLU A 31 6.69 11.44 -9.52
C GLU A 31 7.16 12.00 -10.88
N LYS A 32 6.53 13.07 -11.34
CA LYS A 32 6.92 13.73 -12.59
C LYS A 32 8.31 14.36 -12.52
N ILE A 33 8.65 14.93 -11.36
CA ILE A 33 9.99 15.50 -11.12
C ILE A 33 11.05 14.39 -11.15
N LEU A 34 10.78 13.24 -10.52
CA LEU A 34 11.72 12.11 -10.48
C LEU A 34 11.87 11.40 -11.83
N GLN A 35 10.82 11.39 -12.65
CA GLN A 35 10.87 10.80 -14.00
C GLN A 35 11.53 11.72 -15.02
N SER A 36 11.53 13.03 -14.78
CA SER A 36 12.14 14.00 -15.68
C SER A 36 13.66 14.00 -15.50
N ARG A 37 14.39 13.78 -16.58
CA ARG A 37 15.84 14.01 -16.67
C ARG A 37 16.18 15.44 -17.05
N GLU A 38 15.17 16.25 -17.36
CA GLU A 38 15.31 17.64 -17.81
C GLU A 38 15.19 18.61 -16.65
N LYS A 39 15.77 19.80 -16.79
CA LYS A 39 15.65 20.89 -15.81
C LYS A 39 14.22 21.43 -15.69
N THR A 40 13.37 21.20 -16.69
CA THR A 40 11.98 21.66 -16.76
C THR A 40 11.05 20.48 -17.03
N VAL A 41 9.94 20.41 -16.28
CA VAL A 41 8.90 19.41 -16.50
C VAL A 41 7.89 20.00 -17.47
N SER A 42 7.72 19.38 -18.63
CA SER A 42 6.70 19.76 -19.59
C SER A 42 5.46 18.85 -19.46
N PHE A 43 4.29 19.42 -19.67
CA PHE A 43 3.02 18.69 -19.65
C PHE A 43 2.32 18.85 -21.00
N ASN A 44 1.82 17.75 -21.52
CA ASN A 44 1.02 17.70 -22.75
C ASN A 44 -0.49 17.56 -22.50
N LYS A 45 -0.90 17.43 -21.24
CA LYS A 45 -2.30 17.33 -20.78
C LYS A 45 -2.62 18.41 -19.76
N ASN A 46 -3.89 18.73 -19.61
CA ASN A 46 -4.39 19.60 -18.56
C ASN A 46 -3.99 19.06 -17.18
N ILE A 47 -3.79 19.96 -16.22
CA ILE A 47 -3.38 19.64 -14.85
C ILE A 47 -4.47 20.13 -13.91
N VAL A 48 -4.83 19.31 -12.95
CA VAL A 48 -5.73 19.70 -11.85
C VAL A 48 -4.96 19.62 -10.54
N TYR A 49 -4.64 20.78 -9.97
CA TYR A 49 -3.90 20.90 -8.73
C TYR A 49 -4.83 20.82 -7.52
N ILE A 50 -4.72 19.76 -6.72
CA ILE A 50 -5.70 19.41 -5.67
C ILE A 50 -5.31 19.80 -4.24
N GLU A 51 -4.11 20.31 -4.00
CA GLU A 51 -3.63 20.62 -2.63
C GLU A 51 -4.44 21.73 -1.92
N LYS A 52 -5.23 22.54 -2.65
CA LYS A 52 -6.05 23.60 -2.05
C LYS A 52 -7.41 23.12 -1.52
N ILE A 53 -7.72 21.83 -1.69
CA ILE A 53 -9.01 21.26 -1.27
C ILE A 53 -8.86 20.71 0.14
N GLU A 54 -9.39 21.42 1.11
CA GLU A 54 -9.30 21.07 2.54
C GLU A 54 -9.86 19.67 2.84
N GLU A 55 -10.93 19.24 2.16
CA GLU A 55 -11.55 17.94 2.36
C GLU A 55 -10.56 16.80 2.11
N LEU A 56 -9.68 16.93 1.11
CA LEU A 56 -8.65 15.95 0.75
C LEU A 56 -7.46 15.93 1.72
N GLN A 57 -7.34 16.93 2.60
CA GLN A 57 -6.26 17.02 3.59
C GLN A 57 -6.69 16.63 5.01
N LYS A 58 -7.97 16.26 5.21
CA LYS A 58 -8.49 15.91 6.53
C LYS A 58 -8.17 14.48 6.90
N MET A 59 -7.97 14.27 8.18
CA MET A 59 -7.89 12.97 8.82
C MET A 59 -8.96 12.88 9.89
N LYS A 60 -9.69 11.77 9.93
CA LYS A 60 -10.72 11.50 10.94
C LYS A 60 -10.50 10.11 11.52
N ARG A 61 -10.37 10.02 12.83
CA ARG A 61 -10.30 8.76 13.57
C ARG A 61 -11.57 8.55 14.38
N SER A 62 -12.11 7.35 14.33
CA SER A 62 -13.08 6.81 15.28
C SER A 62 -12.41 5.70 16.12
N GLU A 63 -13.18 5.01 16.94
CA GLU A 63 -12.68 3.83 17.68
C GLU A 63 -12.33 2.66 16.75
N THR A 64 -13.07 2.49 15.66
CA THR A 64 -12.96 1.31 14.78
C THR A 64 -12.27 1.58 13.45
N TYR A 65 -12.12 2.82 13.03
CA TYR A 65 -11.50 3.15 11.75
C TYR A 65 -10.77 4.50 11.75
N LEU A 66 -9.87 4.63 10.80
CA LEU A 66 -9.15 5.85 10.45
C LEU A 66 -9.44 6.19 8.99
N GLU A 67 -9.93 7.39 8.71
CA GLU A 67 -10.06 7.94 7.37
C GLU A 67 -8.97 8.98 7.14
N ILE A 68 -8.30 8.89 5.99
CA ILE A 68 -7.22 9.79 5.58
C ILE A 68 -7.55 10.32 4.19
N GLY A 69 -7.59 11.62 4.03
CA GLY A 69 -7.72 12.27 2.73
C GLY A 69 -6.51 12.02 1.83
N THR A 70 -6.73 11.93 0.53
CA THR A 70 -5.67 11.53 -0.43
C THR A 70 -4.58 12.57 -0.60
N ALA A 71 -4.84 13.86 -0.33
CA ALA A 71 -3.84 14.92 -0.38
C ALA A 71 -3.08 15.10 0.95
N VAL A 72 -3.31 14.27 1.97
CA VAL A 72 -2.53 14.32 3.22
C VAL A 72 -1.11 13.89 2.93
N ARG A 73 -0.15 14.70 3.38
CA ARG A 73 1.29 14.45 3.20
C ARG A 73 1.78 13.35 4.14
N ILE A 74 2.70 12.52 3.67
CA ILE A 74 3.23 11.38 4.43
C ILE A 74 3.85 11.84 5.75
N ASN A 75 4.61 12.95 5.76
CA ASN A 75 5.19 13.47 6.99
C ASN A 75 4.12 13.87 8.02
N HIS A 76 3.03 14.51 7.56
CA HIS A 76 1.91 14.86 8.44
C HIS A 76 1.25 13.63 9.08
N ILE A 77 1.15 12.51 8.34
CA ILE A 77 0.63 11.24 8.89
C ILE A 77 1.60 10.69 9.94
N ILE A 78 2.91 10.70 9.65
CA ILE A 78 3.95 10.22 10.58
C ILE A 78 3.92 11.01 11.90
N ASP A 79 3.72 12.32 11.83
CA ASP A 79 3.69 13.22 13.01
C ASP A 79 2.50 12.94 13.95
N LYS A 80 1.40 12.33 13.45
CA LYS A 80 0.28 11.89 14.29
C LYS A 80 0.66 10.74 15.23
N GLY A 81 1.69 9.97 14.88
CA GLY A 81 2.25 8.93 15.72
C GLY A 81 1.41 7.65 15.85
N LYS A 82 1.95 6.70 16.62
CA LYS A 82 1.39 5.35 16.77
C LYS A 82 0.01 5.30 17.46
N ASN A 83 -0.35 6.32 18.22
CA ASN A 83 -1.65 6.35 18.90
C ASN A 83 -2.82 6.60 17.93
N ILE A 84 -2.54 7.07 16.72
CA ILE A 84 -3.54 7.39 15.70
C ILE A 84 -3.38 6.48 14.49
N ILE A 85 -2.16 6.22 14.07
CA ILE A 85 -1.82 5.48 12.83
C ILE A 85 -1.40 4.05 13.18
N PRO A 86 -1.87 3.02 12.48
CA PRO A 86 -1.39 1.65 12.64
C PRO A 86 0.14 1.57 12.57
N GLU A 87 0.75 0.87 13.52
CA GLU A 87 2.20 0.83 13.68
C GLU A 87 2.92 0.35 12.41
N ILE A 88 2.37 -0.68 11.76
CA ILE A 88 2.93 -1.24 10.51
C ILE A 88 2.96 -0.20 9.39
N LEU A 89 1.93 0.65 9.29
CA LEU A 89 1.88 1.72 8.31
C LEU A 89 2.90 2.82 8.62
N LEU A 90 3.09 3.17 9.89
CA LEU A 90 4.15 4.09 10.32
C LEU A 90 5.55 3.56 9.99
N LYS A 91 5.81 2.26 10.24
CA LYS A 91 7.08 1.62 9.89
C LYS A 91 7.36 1.72 8.38
N ALA A 92 6.34 1.43 7.55
CA ALA A 92 6.45 1.54 6.10
C ALA A 92 6.72 2.99 5.65
N MET A 93 5.97 3.96 6.16
CA MET A 93 6.14 5.38 5.81
C MET A 93 7.50 5.92 6.25
N ARG A 94 7.99 5.55 7.44
CA ARG A 94 9.32 5.95 7.93
C ARG A 94 10.45 5.38 7.07
N SER A 95 10.25 4.23 6.43
CA SER A 95 11.24 3.59 5.55
C SER A 95 11.42 4.27 4.19
N ILE A 96 10.58 5.25 3.82
CA ILE A 96 10.69 6.00 2.58
C ILE A 96 11.98 6.83 2.59
N THR A 97 12.78 6.70 1.54
CA THR A 97 14.06 7.40 1.35
C THR A 97 14.09 8.05 -0.03
N PRO A 98 14.71 9.23 -0.18
CA PRO A 98 15.29 10.08 0.87
C PRO A 98 14.23 10.70 1.81
N PRO A 99 14.60 11.04 3.07
CA PRO A 99 13.67 11.56 4.08
C PRO A 99 12.89 12.81 3.63
N ASN A 100 13.50 13.70 2.88
CA ASN A 100 12.89 14.97 2.42
C ASN A 100 11.65 14.72 1.51
N PHE A 101 11.57 13.57 0.85
CA PHE A 101 10.43 13.23 -0.01
C PHE A 101 9.12 13.10 0.78
N LYS A 102 9.18 12.73 2.06
CA LYS A 102 8.00 12.60 2.92
C LYS A 102 7.22 13.92 3.07
N ASN A 103 7.89 15.06 2.93
CA ASN A 103 7.26 16.37 2.96
C ASN A 103 6.49 16.71 1.67
N LEU A 104 6.81 16.03 0.57
CA LEU A 104 6.20 16.23 -0.74
C LEU A 104 5.18 15.14 -1.08
N LEU A 105 5.47 13.89 -0.72
CA LEU A 105 4.61 12.75 -1.04
C LEU A 105 3.28 12.85 -0.30
N THR A 106 2.19 12.60 -1.03
CA THR A 106 0.84 12.44 -0.47
C THR A 106 0.42 10.99 -0.50
N LEU A 107 -0.49 10.60 0.38
CA LEU A 107 -0.94 9.21 0.46
C LEU A 107 -1.61 8.74 -0.84
N GLY A 108 -2.46 9.58 -1.45
CA GLY A 108 -3.07 9.29 -2.75
C GLY A 108 -2.05 9.18 -3.87
N GLY A 109 -1.05 10.09 -3.90
CA GLY A 109 0.05 10.02 -4.86
C GLY A 109 0.82 8.70 -4.75
N MET A 110 1.13 8.23 -3.54
CA MET A 110 1.79 6.95 -3.28
C MET A 110 0.98 5.75 -3.79
N ILE A 111 -0.34 5.76 -3.59
CA ILE A 111 -1.21 4.66 -4.04
C ILE A 111 -1.29 4.60 -5.57
N CYS A 112 -1.35 5.77 -6.22
CA CYS A 112 -1.53 5.85 -7.68
C CYS A 112 -0.21 5.80 -8.46
N SER A 113 0.94 6.00 -7.80
CA SER A 113 2.25 5.98 -8.45
C SER A 113 2.72 4.56 -8.78
N LYS A 114 3.24 4.38 -10.00
CA LYS A 114 3.77 3.08 -10.42
C LYS A 114 5.06 2.69 -9.67
N ASN A 115 5.89 3.66 -9.30
CA ASN A 115 7.21 3.40 -8.74
C ASN A 115 7.22 3.30 -7.21
N GLU A 116 6.30 4.00 -6.53
CA GLU A 116 6.32 4.18 -5.07
C GLU A 116 5.31 3.30 -4.33
N ARG A 117 4.48 2.53 -5.05
CA ARG A 117 3.40 1.74 -4.45
C ARG A 117 3.84 0.46 -3.74
N ASN A 118 5.09 0.00 -3.95
CA ASN A 118 5.54 -1.28 -3.41
C ASN A 118 5.44 -1.37 -1.89
N SER A 119 5.82 -0.32 -1.16
CA SER A 119 5.84 -0.37 0.30
C SER A 119 4.52 0.07 0.93
N ILE A 120 3.95 1.18 0.50
CA ILE A 120 2.73 1.73 1.11
C ILE A 120 1.50 0.99 0.62
N TYR A 121 1.40 0.74 -0.69
CA TYR A 121 0.28 -0.01 -1.27
C TYR A 121 0.15 -1.42 -0.67
N SER A 122 1.27 -2.14 -0.49
CA SER A 122 1.25 -3.48 0.10
C SER A 122 0.78 -3.47 1.56
N VAL A 123 1.23 -2.50 2.37
CA VAL A 123 0.78 -2.38 3.76
C VAL A 123 -0.70 -1.99 3.82
N LEU A 124 -1.16 -1.07 2.97
CA LEU A 124 -2.58 -0.74 2.88
C LEU A 124 -3.42 -1.95 2.44
N SER A 125 -2.89 -2.80 1.54
CA SER A 125 -3.53 -4.05 1.13
C SER A 125 -3.57 -5.08 2.25
N LEU A 126 -2.53 -5.16 3.09
CA LEU A 126 -2.50 -6.01 4.28
C LEU A 126 -3.55 -5.57 5.31
N LEU A 127 -3.74 -4.25 5.45
CA LEU A 127 -4.76 -3.64 6.32
C LEU A 127 -6.17 -3.67 5.72
N ASP A 128 -6.36 -4.30 4.54
CA ASP A 128 -7.61 -4.33 3.79
C ASP A 128 -8.25 -2.94 3.63
N ALA A 129 -7.43 -1.96 3.26
CA ALA A 129 -7.85 -0.58 3.10
C ALA A 129 -8.99 -0.44 2.08
N MET A 130 -9.96 0.43 2.40
CA MET A 130 -11.03 0.83 1.50
C MET A 130 -10.75 2.22 0.93
N LEU A 131 -11.06 2.42 -0.33
CA LEU A 131 -10.86 3.67 -1.05
C LEU A 131 -12.22 4.28 -1.40
N GLU A 132 -12.45 5.53 -1.00
CA GLU A 132 -13.59 6.30 -1.47
C GLU A 132 -13.29 6.84 -2.87
N VAL A 133 -14.05 6.40 -3.86
CA VAL A 133 -13.98 6.88 -5.24
C VAL A 133 -15.19 7.74 -5.50
N ARG A 134 -14.96 8.97 -5.94
CA ARG A 134 -16.03 9.95 -6.23
C ARG A 134 -15.97 10.43 -7.67
N SER A 135 -17.12 10.63 -8.24
CA SER A 135 -17.37 11.37 -9.47
C SER A 135 -18.40 12.46 -9.20
N ASN A 136 -18.74 13.25 -10.22
CA ASN A 136 -19.77 14.27 -10.07
C ASN A 136 -21.17 13.69 -9.76
N VAL A 137 -21.43 12.45 -10.18
CA VAL A 137 -22.75 11.79 -10.05
C VAL A 137 -22.80 10.70 -8.97
N SER A 138 -21.67 10.22 -8.48
CA SER A 138 -21.64 9.06 -7.55
C SER A 138 -20.46 9.07 -6.59
N SER A 139 -20.65 8.36 -5.48
CA SER A 139 -19.58 8.03 -4.54
C SER A 139 -19.70 6.56 -4.16
N ARG A 140 -18.59 5.82 -4.18
CA ARG A 140 -18.54 4.39 -3.83
C ARG A 140 -17.26 4.06 -3.08
N TRP A 141 -17.31 2.99 -2.29
CA TRP A 141 -16.14 2.43 -1.63
C TRP A 141 -15.70 1.16 -2.37
N ILE A 142 -14.42 1.08 -2.67
CA ILE A 142 -13.80 -0.12 -3.26
C ILE A 142 -12.66 -0.61 -2.36
N SER A 143 -12.38 -1.91 -2.39
CA SER A 143 -11.15 -2.41 -1.77
C SER A 143 -9.92 -1.91 -2.53
N ILE A 144 -8.83 -1.60 -1.83
CA ILE A 144 -7.57 -1.24 -2.48
C ILE A 144 -7.09 -2.34 -3.45
N SER A 145 -7.40 -3.61 -3.18
CA SER A 145 -7.09 -4.73 -4.08
C SER A 145 -7.82 -4.69 -5.43
N GLN A 146 -8.90 -3.91 -5.53
CA GLN A 146 -9.66 -3.71 -6.76
C GLN A 146 -9.19 -2.48 -7.55
N LEU A 147 -8.27 -1.69 -7.00
CA LEU A 147 -7.79 -0.47 -7.67
C LEU A 147 -6.99 -0.77 -8.95
N PHE A 148 -6.34 -1.93 -9.01
CA PHE A 148 -5.54 -2.33 -10.15
C PHE A 148 -5.91 -3.72 -10.64
N ASN A 149 -5.99 -3.85 -11.96
CA ASN A 149 -5.99 -5.11 -12.68
C ASN A 149 -4.66 -5.20 -13.45
N GLY A 150 -3.73 -6.01 -12.93
CA GLY A 150 -2.34 -5.96 -13.38
C GLY A 150 -1.73 -4.57 -13.19
N ASN A 151 -1.33 -3.94 -14.29
CA ASN A 151 -0.73 -2.59 -14.28
C ASN A 151 -1.73 -1.47 -14.60
N GLN A 152 -2.98 -1.80 -14.87
CA GLN A 152 -4.02 -0.86 -15.23
C GLN A 152 -4.82 -0.46 -13.99
N MET A 153 -5.03 0.85 -13.82
CA MET A 153 -5.89 1.38 -12.76
C MET A 153 -7.36 1.30 -13.18
N GLU A 154 -8.20 0.73 -12.32
CA GLU A 154 -9.64 0.48 -12.57
C GLU A 154 -10.52 1.65 -12.09
N LEU A 155 -10.09 2.89 -12.37
CA LEU A 155 -10.92 4.09 -12.20
C LEU A 155 -11.56 4.46 -13.54
N LEU A 156 -12.84 4.81 -13.51
CA LEU A 156 -13.56 5.32 -14.68
C LEU A 156 -13.14 6.76 -14.99
N PRO A 157 -13.27 7.20 -16.24
CA PRO A 157 -13.06 8.61 -16.58
C PRO A 157 -13.92 9.54 -15.71
N GLY A 158 -13.32 10.58 -15.16
CA GLY A 158 -14.00 11.50 -14.23
C GLY A 158 -14.11 11.02 -12.79
N GLU A 159 -13.52 9.87 -12.43
CA GLU A 159 -13.41 9.39 -11.04
C GLU A 159 -12.09 9.81 -10.39
N ILE A 160 -12.16 10.08 -9.10
CA ILE A 160 -11.00 10.36 -8.25
C ILE A 160 -11.10 9.66 -6.90
N ILE A 161 -9.98 9.18 -6.38
CA ILE A 161 -9.90 8.70 -5.01
C ILE A 161 -9.84 9.90 -4.07
N THR A 162 -10.74 9.97 -3.11
CA THR A 162 -10.83 11.11 -2.18
C THR A 162 -10.36 10.77 -0.78
N LYS A 163 -10.61 9.53 -0.30
CA LYS A 163 -10.22 9.08 1.04
C LYS A 163 -9.75 7.64 1.02
N ILE A 164 -8.93 7.33 2.01
CA ILE A 164 -8.52 5.97 2.36
C ILE A 164 -9.06 5.69 3.76
N LYS A 165 -9.78 4.57 3.92
CA LYS A 165 -10.29 4.09 5.20
C LYS A 165 -9.56 2.84 5.61
N LEU A 166 -9.05 2.83 6.84
CA LEU A 166 -8.39 1.71 7.49
C LEU A 166 -9.22 1.27 8.68
N TYR A 167 -9.52 0.00 8.79
CA TYR A 167 -10.06 -0.56 10.02
C TYR A 167 -8.94 -0.72 11.03
N LEU A 168 -9.20 -0.29 12.26
CA LEU A 168 -8.25 -0.34 13.35
C LEU A 168 -8.44 -1.66 14.10
N GLY A 169 -7.34 -2.30 14.44
CA GLY A 169 -7.31 -3.52 15.24
C GLY A 169 -5.97 -3.62 15.94
N ASP A 170 -5.97 -4.22 17.12
CA ASP A 170 -4.75 -4.51 17.84
C ASP A 170 -4.18 -5.85 17.38
N HIS A 171 -2.87 -5.87 17.12
CA HIS A 171 -2.14 -7.05 16.71
C HIS A 171 -0.89 -7.19 17.58
N ASP A 172 -0.63 -8.42 18.06
CA ASP A 172 0.56 -8.71 18.87
C ASP A 172 1.83 -8.61 18.03
N ILE A 173 1.71 -8.99 16.75
CA ILE A 173 2.82 -8.95 15.79
C ILE A 173 2.53 -7.91 14.71
N ASN A 174 3.47 -6.97 14.57
CA ASN A 174 3.47 -5.92 13.56
C ASN A 174 4.85 -5.85 12.89
N ILE A 175 5.06 -6.60 11.83
CA ILE A 175 6.34 -6.69 11.12
C ILE A 175 6.27 -5.94 9.80
N TYR A 176 7.25 -5.07 9.58
CA TYR A 176 7.57 -4.47 8.29
C TYR A 176 9.09 -4.53 8.08
N ARG A 177 9.52 -5.16 6.99
CA ARG A 177 10.94 -5.29 6.63
C ARG A 177 11.16 -5.01 5.15
N LYS A 178 12.23 -4.27 4.84
CA LYS A 178 12.87 -4.30 3.53
C LYS A 178 13.95 -5.36 3.58
N ILE A 179 13.85 -6.38 2.73
CA ILE A 179 14.70 -7.57 2.78
C ILE A 179 15.85 -7.43 1.79
N ASP A 180 15.53 -6.92 0.60
CA ASP A 180 16.49 -6.75 -0.48
C ASP A 180 16.37 -5.32 -1.02
N ASN A 181 17.51 -4.65 -1.16
CA ASN A 181 17.61 -3.29 -1.69
C ASN A 181 18.31 -3.25 -3.05
N ASP A 182 18.46 -4.41 -3.71
CA ASP A 182 19.17 -4.50 -4.99
C ASP A 182 18.34 -3.91 -6.13
N PHE A 183 18.55 -2.62 -6.38
CA PHE A 183 17.91 -1.91 -7.47
C PHE A 183 18.35 -2.39 -8.87
N LEU A 184 19.50 -3.05 -8.98
CA LEU A 184 20.01 -3.57 -10.25
C LEU A 184 19.29 -4.85 -10.69
N ASN A 185 18.79 -5.63 -9.72
CA ASN A 185 18.15 -6.92 -9.96
C ASN A 185 16.63 -6.94 -9.73
N GLY A 186 15.95 -5.80 -9.85
CA GLY A 186 14.49 -5.72 -9.77
C GLY A 186 13.96 -4.96 -8.54
N GLY A 187 14.82 -4.16 -7.87
CA GLY A 187 14.44 -3.28 -6.77
C GLY A 187 14.10 -4.02 -5.46
N PRO A 188 13.66 -3.30 -4.43
CA PRO A 188 13.46 -3.85 -3.09
C PRO A 188 12.36 -4.91 -3.03
N ILE A 189 12.58 -5.91 -2.18
CA ILE A 189 11.53 -6.80 -1.69
C ILE A 189 11.13 -6.29 -0.30
N THR A 190 9.83 -6.11 -0.08
CA THR A 190 9.31 -5.80 1.25
C THR A 190 8.43 -6.94 1.76
N PHE A 191 8.53 -7.19 3.04
CA PHE A 191 7.69 -8.12 3.78
C PHE A 191 6.91 -7.38 4.86
N SER A 192 5.63 -7.66 4.96
CA SER A 192 4.76 -7.11 5.99
C SER A 192 3.87 -8.20 6.54
N ALA A 193 3.72 -8.25 7.86
CA ALA A 193 2.89 -9.24 8.52
C ALA A 193 2.22 -8.67 9.77
N LEU A 194 1.00 -9.16 10.02
CA LEU A 194 0.20 -8.92 11.21
C LEU A 194 -0.25 -10.27 11.77
N ALA A 195 -0.16 -10.45 13.07
CA ALA A 195 -0.76 -11.60 13.73
C ALA A 195 -1.32 -11.22 15.11
N THR A 196 -2.38 -11.94 15.50
CA THR A 196 -2.93 -11.92 16.86
C THR A 196 -2.84 -13.33 17.42
N LEU A 197 -2.22 -13.44 18.58
CA LEU A 197 -1.90 -14.70 19.22
C LEU A 197 -2.73 -14.85 20.51
N THR A 198 -3.11 -16.07 20.83
CA THR A 198 -3.51 -16.46 22.20
C THR A 198 -2.38 -17.23 22.84
N LYS A 199 -2.54 -17.62 24.12
CA LYS A 199 -1.52 -18.41 24.84
C LYS A 199 -1.08 -19.70 24.13
N THR A 200 -1.83 -20.21 23.19
CA THR A 200 -1.55 -21.51 22.55
C THR A 200 -1.73 -21.51 21.04
N ASN A 201 -2.38 -20.49 20.48
CA ASN A 201 -2.82 -20.55 19.09
C ASN A 201 -2.63 -19.22 18.37
N ILE A 202 -2.55 -19.32 17.06
CA ILE A 202 -2.63 -18.18 16.14
C ILE A 202 -4.10 -17.89 15.86
N ASN A 203 -4.65 -16.82 16.44
CA ASN A 203 -6.05 -16.44 16.18
C ASN A 203 -6.24 -15.83 14.80
N PHE A 204 -5.28 -15.03 14.40
CA PHE A 204 -5.33 -14.24 13.17
C PHE A 204 -3.91 -14.06 12.64
N ILE A 205 -3.77 -14.20 11.32
CA ILE A 205 -2.50 -13.95 10.64
C ILE A 205 -2.76 -13.44 9.24
N LYS A 206 -2.00 -12.43 8.85
CA LYS A 206 -1.91 -11.94 7.49
C LYS A 206 -0.46 -11.64 7.16
N PHE A 207 -0.04 -11.92 5.95
CA PHE A 207 1.28 -11.52 5.47
C PHE A 207 1.26 -11.21 3.97
N ILE A 208 2.18 -10.36 3.57
CA ILE A 208 2.27 -9.86 2.21
C ILE A 208 3.71 -9.59 1.84
N PHE A 209 4.07 -9.95 0.61
CA PHE A 209 5.31 -9.49 0.00
C PHE A 209 4.97 -8.50 -1.11
N SER A 210 5.86 -7.54 -1.37
CA SER A 210 5.83 -6.75 -2.57
C SER A 210 7.20 -6.64 -3.21
N THR A 211 7.20 -6.60 -4.52
CA THR A 211 8.40 -6.44 -5.33
C THR A 211 8.13 -5.38 -6.40
N SER A 212 9.18 -4.83 -6.99
CA SER A 212 9.02 -3.87 -8.10
C SER A 212 8.39 -4.48 -9.34
N ASP A 213 8.56 -5.79 -9.54
CA ASP A 213 7.99 -6.52 -10.69
C ASP A 213 6.54 -6.93 -10.45
N THR A 214 6.16 -7.13 -9.17
CA THR A 214 4.83 -7.57 -8.76
C THR A 214 4.39 -6.76 -7.54
N PHE A 215 3.21 -6.12 -7.61
CA PHE A 215 2.79 -5.20 -6.56
C PHE A 215 2.52 -5.89 -5.23
N VAL A 216 1.88 -7.06 -5.28
CA VAL A 216 1.40 -7.75 -4.09
C VAL A 216 1.44 -9.25 -4.30
N ILE A 217 2.19 -9.95 -3.45
CA ILE A 217 2.19 -11.40 -3.36
C ILE A 217 1.56 -11.77 -2.02
N ARG A 218 0.33 -12.23 -2.05
CA ARG A 218 -0.45 -12.67 -0.89
C ARG A 218 -1.21 -13.95 -1.22
N ASN A 219 -1.20 -14.90 -0.31
CA ASN A 219 -1.97 -16.13 -0.43
C ASN A 219 -2.87 -16.31 0.80
N LYS A 220 -4.16 -16.00 0.62
CA LYS A 220 -5.17 -16.08 1.71
C LYS A 220 -5.45 -17.50 2.18
N GLU A 221 -5.23 -18.53 1.34
CA GLU A 221 -5.40 -19.91 1.71
C GLU A 221 -4.34 -20.33 2.73
N ILE A 222 -3.08 -19.93 2.51
CA ILE A 222 -1.99 -20.19 3.45
C ILE A 222 -2.18 -19.40 4.76
N GLU A 223 -2.69 -18.15 4.70
CA GLU A 223 -3.07 -17.41 5.89
C GLU A 223 -4.14 -18.18 6.70
N ALA A 224 -5.14 -18.76 6.02
CA ALA A 224 -6.19 -19.55 6.63
C ALA A 224 -5.67 -20.89 7.22
N ASP A 225 -4.72 -21.53 6.56
CA ASP A 225 -4.09 -22.77 7.07
C ASP A 225 -3.26 -22.53 8.35
N LEU A 226 -2.66 -21.34 8.49
CA LEU A 226 -1.92 -20.95 9.68
C LEU A 226 -2.83 -20.49 10.82
N ALA A 227 -3.97 -19.90 10.49
CA ALA A 227 -4.94 -19.48 11.51
C ALA A 227 -5.52 -20.70 12.26
N GLY A 228 -5.61 -20.61 13.59
CA GLY A 228 -6.07 -21.68 14.45
C GLY A 228 -5.00 -22.71 14.81
N GLN A 229 -3.80 -22.68 14.22
CA GLN A 229 -2.71 -23.59 14.57
C GLN A 229 -2.14 -23.31 15.94
N ASN A 230 -1.71 -24.40 16.60
CA ASN A 230 -1.02 -24.32 17.88
C ASN A 230 0.39 -23.77 17.72
N ILE A 231 0.88 -23.06 18.71
CA ILE A 231 2.26 -22.62 18.83
C ILE A 231 2.94 -23.47 19.92
N PRO A 232 4.13 -24.03 19.68
CA PRO A 232 4.95 -23.90 18.47
C PRO A 232 4.38 -24.67 17.27
N ILE A 233 4.60 -24.12 16.07
CA ILE A 233 4.12 -24.70 14.82
C ILE A 233 4.92 -25.96 14.50
N ASN A 234 4.21 -27.06 14.20
CA ASN A 234 4.83 -28.33 13.83
C ASN A 234 5.72 -28.19 12.56
N GLU A 235 6.93 -28.73 12.61
CA GLU A 235 7.90 -28.66 11.51
C GLU A 235 7.33 -29.23 10.20
N LYS A 236 6.61 -30.36 10.26
CA LYS A 236 5.96 -30.98 9.08
C LYS A 236 4.91 -30.05 8.46
N LEU A 237 4.16 -29.31 9.27
CA LEU A 237 3.21 -28.30 8.77
C LEU A 237 3.95 -27.14 8.12
N THR A 238 5.03 -26.67 8.75
CA THR A 238 5.89 -25.61 8.17
C THR A 238 6.41 -26.01 6.79
N GLU A 239 6.94 -27.22 6.64
CA GLU A 239 7.42 -27.73 5.34
C GLU A 239 6.29 -27.79 4.31
N THR A 240 5.11 -28.26 4.69
CA THR A 240 3.94 -28.32 3.81
C THR A 240 3.53 -26.94 3.33
N ILE A 241 3.47 -25.96 4.23
CA ILE A 241 3.13 -24.56 3.92
C ILE A 241 4.16 -23.96 2.96
N ILE A 242 5.44 -24.17 3.23
CA ILE A 242 6.53 -23.67 2.40
C ILE A 242 6.49 -24.29 1.00
N SER A 243 6.24 -25.60 0.87
CA SER A 243 6.09 -26.27 -0.42
C SER A 243 4.92 -25.70 -1.22
N ARG A 244 3.74 -25.56 -0.60
CA ARG A 244 2.54 -24.99 -1.23
C ARG A 244 2.75 -23.53 -1.65
N PHE A 245 3.46 -22.75 -0.84
CA PHE A 245 3.76 -21.37 -1.18
C PHE A 245 4.77 -21.26 -2.33
N SER A 246 5.76 -22.18 -2.41
CA SER A 246 6.68 -22.27 -3.53
C SER A 246 5.94 -22.59 -4.84
N GLU A 247 5.05 -23.59 -4.84
CA GLU A 247 4.21 -23.92 -5.98
C GLU A 247 3.31 -22.75 -6.42
N TYR A 248 2.74 -22.02 -5.46
CA TYR A 248 1.95 -20.84 -5.73
C TYR A 248 2.77 -19.74 -6.42
N LEU A 249 4.01 -19.50 -5.97
CA LEU A 249 4.92 -18.55 -6.62
C LEU A 249 5.28 -18.97 -8.04
N ASP A 250 5.52 -20.27 -8.26
CA ASP A 250 5.88 -20.77 -9.58
C ASP A 250 4.73 -20.69 -10.58
N LYS A 251 3.50 -20.95 -10.13
CA LYS A 251 2.30 -20.88 -10.98
C LYS A 251 1.86 -19.46 -11.30
N LYS A 252 1.91 -18.55 -10.33
CA LYS A 252 1.30 -17.22 -10.46
C LYS A 252 2.32 -16.13 -10.80
N TYR A 253 3.58 -16.32 -10.44
CA TYR A 253 4.65 -15.34 -10.58
C TYR A 253 5.87 -15.97 -11.28
N ASP A 254 5.63 -16.55 -12.45
CA ASP A 254 6.62 -17.24 -13.28
C ASP A 254 7.77 -16.31 -13.74
N THR A 255 7.44 -15.03 -13.98
CA THR A 255 8.41 -13.99 -14.35
C THR A 255 9.34 -13.57 -13.21
N LEU A 256 9.01 -13.92 -11.94
CA LEU A 256 9.85 -13.60 -10.80
C LEU A 256 11.12 -14.46 -10.80
N LYS A 257 12.27 -13.82 -10.77
CA LYS A 257 13.59 -14.49 -10.81
C LYS A 257 13.75 -15.47 -9.63
N ASN A 258 14.36 -16.63 -9.87
CA ASN A 258 14.49 -17.69 -8.87
C ASN A 258 15.14 -17.26 -7.56
N HIS A 259 16.21 -16.45 -7.62
CA HIS A 259 16.84 -15.95 -6.39
C HIS A 259 15.87 -15.11 -5.52
N ARG A 260 14.98 -14.34 -6.14
CA ARG A 260 13.96 -13.55 -5.43
C ARG A 260 12.87 -14.44 -4.83
N LYS A 261 12.47 -15.51 -5.54
CA LYS A 261 11.57 -16.54 -4.97
C LYS A 261 12.19 -17.18 -3.72
N HIS A 262 13.48 -17.52 -3.76
CA HIS A 262 14.18 -18.05 -2.59
C HIS A 262 14.22 -17.10 -1.40
N ILE A 263 14.46 -15.81 -1.65
CA ILE A 263 14.42 -14.78 -0.58
C ILE A 263 13.02 -14.73 0.05
N ILE A 264 11.97 -14.71 -0.75
CA ILE A 264 10.58 -14.68 -0.30
C ILE A 264 10.25 -15.92 0.53
N ILE A 265 10.60 -17.12 0.04
CA ILE A 265 10.38 -18.41 0.73
C ILE A 265 11.13 -18.44 2.07
N ASN A 266 12.40 -18.08 2.08
CA ASN A 266 13.20 -18.07 3.30
C ASN A 266 12.67 -17.05 4.32
N THR A 267 12.12 -15.93 3.85
CA THR A 267 11.50 -14.93 4.73
C THR A 267 10.20 -15.46 5.33
N LEU A 268 9.38 -16.16 4.56
CA LEU A 268 8.18 -16.82 5.10
C LEU A 268 8.55 -17.89 6.14
N LYS A 269 9.56 -18.70 5.85
CA LYS A 269 10.08 -19.72 6.80
C LYS A 269 10.60 -19.07 8.08
N TRP A 270 11.33 -17.95 7.97
CA TRP A 270 11.76 -17.16 9.12
C TRP A 270 10.56 -16.64 9.90
N PHE A 271 9.55 -16.08 9.23
CA PHE A 271 8.37 -15.51 9.89
C PHE A 271 7.57 -16.57 10.66
N ILE A 272 7.38 -17.77 10.09
CA ILE A 272 6.71 -18.87 10.78
C ILE A 272 7.45 -19.25 12.07
N LYS A 273 8.80 -19.30 12.03
CA LYS A 273 9.61 -19.53 13.23
C LYS A 273 9.51 -18.37 14.24
N GLU A 274 9.43 -17.13 13.77
CA GLU A 274 9.30 -15.95 14.63
C GLU A 274 8.00 -15.97 15.45
N LEU A 275 6.93 -16.59 14.93
CA LEU A 275 5.68 -16.79 15.68
C LEU A 275 5.91 -17.61 16.94
N ASP A 276 6.84 -18.55 16.92
CA ASP A 276 7.15 -19.40 18.07
C ASP A 276 7.91 -18.63 19.18
N TYR A 277 8.72 -17.61 18.82
CA TYR A 277 9.52 -16.83 19.78
C TYR A 277 8.74 -15.75 20.54
N HIS A 278 7.63 -15.28 19.99
CA HIS A 278 6.75 -14.33 20.70
C HIS A 278 5.95 -14.97 21.85
N PHE A 279 6.23 -16.24 22.13
CA PHE A 279 5.57 -17.04 23.15
C PHE A 279 6.32 -17.05 24.49
N TYR A 280 7.56 -16.64 24.52
CA TYR A 280 8.42 -16.55 25.69
C TYR A 280 8.67 -15.09 26.05
#